data_39a396371526d0001765af77313524a2
#
_entry.id   39a396371526d0001765af77313524a2
#
_cell.length_a   1.000
_cell.length_b   1.000
_cell.length_c   1.000
_cell.angle_alpha   90.00
_cell.angle_beta   90.00
_cell.angle_gamma   90.00
#
_symmetry.space_group_name_H-M   'P 1'
#
loop_
_entity.id
_entity.type
_entity.pdbx_description
1 polymer ?
#
loop_
_entity_poly.entity_id
_entity_poly.type
_entity_poly.pdbx_seq_one_letter_code
_entity_poly.pdbx_strand_id
1 'polypeptide(L)'
;MTAPTASSAPTPASGPTPSSGPTLSSAPAPSSGVPASSTVTGPHDADAPHDADAPGDWLAVHVFYAASPRPLLLQCVKPLVDDLTREGLLAGYFFINYWLEGPHLRLRLRPRRAADAPTVRERAHTALAAFLRERPALYEVKAGFLAELYETLFTLEYTEEQRAEFLGADGRMRLRPNNSFEDRPYEPEYGKYGGSGGVALAEWHFQHSSDLVVEAARSMNLHLRTVLLGLSAQLMMVMSGTFLKDDEALLTFLDRYHAFWDRAFSGTNYTAAQGYDRAYTEMGASLPERFRRIRDAVARGETDRLPAFLRGWAEHSAELRDRAEELTLRGDLTFRAWDGSRDIRPTDPAQALPMLLSPYLHMTNNRLSMTIRDEAFLSYVLARALRDGGAGQPETAVAPSEAGAEATATEGAPSARGRAPGGEG
;
A
#
# COMPACT_ATOMS: atom_id res chain seq x y z
N MET A 1 -65.37 -33.08 12.81
CA MET A 1 -64.99 -33.02 11.38
C MET A 1 -63.51 -32.91 11.32
N THR A 2 -62.91 -33.98 11.23
CA THR A 2 -61.66 -34.58 10.78
C THR A 2 -60.57 -33.65 10.33
N ALA A 3 -59.48 -33.64 11.10
CA ALA A 3 -58.15 -33.19 10.72
C ALA A 3 -57.45 -34.28 9.88
N PRO A 4 -56.58 -33.93 8.93
CA PRO A 4 -55.72 -34.94 8.32
C PRO A 4 -54.34 -34.97 8.95
N THR A 5 -53.84 -36.16 9.04
CA THR A 5 -52.63 -36.77 9.55
C THR A 5 -51.33 -36.21 8.94
N ALA A 6 -50.33 -36.08 9.82
CA ALA A 6 -48.93 -35.79 9.47
C ALA A 6 -48.28 -36.99 8.74
N SER A 7 -47.61 -36.68 7.63
CA SER A 7 -46.73 -37.61 6.90
C SER A 7 -45.27 -37.35 7.32
N SER A 8 -44.63 -38.41 7.79
CA SER A 8 -43.22 -38.48 8.17
C SER A 8 -42.30 -38.45 6.95
N ALA A 9 -41.30 -37.51 6.97
CA ALA A 9 -40.22 -37.47 6.00
C ALA A 9 -39.07 -38.44 6.39
N PRO A 10 -38.37 -39.03 5.43
CA PRO A 10 -37.25 -39.95 5.71
C PRO A 10 -35.94 -39.25 6.07
N THR A 11 -35.23 -39.88 6.98
CA THR A 11 -33.86 -39.51 7.43
C THR A 11 -32.85 -39.65 6.27
N PRO A 12 -31.95 -38.70 6.04
CA PRO A 12 -30.88 -38.89 5.07
C PRO A 12 -29.72 -39.70 5.68
N ALA A 13 -29.20 -40.59 4.86
CA ALA A 13 -28.10 -41.50 5.14
C ALA A 13 -26.77 -40.78 5.34
N SER A 14 -25.97 -41.26 6.28
CA SER A 14 -24.61 -40.85 6.59
C SER A 14 -23.67 -41.10 5.41
N GLY A 15 -23.17 -40.02 4.80
CA GLY A 15 -22.08 -40.07 3.83
C GLY A 15 -20.71 -40.04 4.53
N PRO A 16 -19.64 -40.54 3.89
CA PRO A 16 -18.34 -40.70 4.54
C PRO A 16 -17.65 -39.35 4.83
N THR A 17 -17.04 -39.27 6.00
CA THR A 17 -16.17 -38.19 6.47
C THR A 17 -15.00 -37.97 5.51
N PRO A 18 -14.72 -36.75 5.04
CA PRO A 18 -13.51 -36.48 4.29
C PRO A 18 -12.30 -36.49 5.23
N SER A 19 -11.27 -37.23 4.83
CA SER A 19 -9.97 -37.31 5.47
C SER A 19 -9.33 -35.93 5.59
N SER A 20 -8.78 -35.63 6.78
CA SER A 20 -7.98 -34.47 7.09
C SER A 20 -6.76 -34.32 6.16
N GLY A 21 -6.86 -33.42 5.19
CA GLY A 21 -5.73 -32.92 4.44
C GLY A 21 -4.89 -31.96 5.31
N PRO A 22 -3.62 -31.72 4.99
CA PRO A 22 -2.73 -30.91 5.81
C PRO A 22 -3.24 -29.47 5.90
N THR A 23 -3.37 -28.97 7.13
CA THR A 23 -3.67 -27.58 7.46
C THR A 23 -2.57 -26.67 6.91
N LEU A 24 -2.82 -26.04 5.76
CA LEU A 24 -1.97 -24.97 5.23
C LEU A 24 -2.05 -23.78 6.19
N SER A 25 -0.92 -23.48 6.83
CA SER A 25 -0.68 -22.31 7.66
C SER A 25 -1.10 -21.05 6.90
N SER A 26 -2.09 -20.34 7.43
CA SER A 26 -2.55 -19.05 6.90
C SER A 26 -1.42 -18.02 6.97
N ALA A 27 -1.06 -17.45 5.84
CA ALA A 27 -0.14 -16.30 5.79
C ALA A 27 -0.74 -15.12 6.58
N PRO A 28 0.08 -14.36 7.34
CA PRO A 28 -0.42 -13.25 8.12
C PRO A 28 -0.91 -12.12 7.20
N ALA A 29 -2.05 -11.61 7.57
CA ALA A 29 -2.62 -10.41 6.99
C ALA A 29 -1.87 -9.15 7.49
N PRO A 30 -1.91 -8.02 6.75
CA PRO A 30 -1.34 -6.78 7.23
C PRO A 30 -2.15 -6.25 8.42
N SER A 31 -1.59 -6.34 9.63
CA SER A 31 -2.15 -5.65 10.78
C SER A 31 -1.53 -4.28 10.90
N SER A 32 -2.32 -3.26 11.07
CA SER A 32 -1.90 -1.96 11.58
C SER A 32 -2.05 -1.89 13.12
N GLY A 33 -2.33 -3.03 13.77
CA GLY A 33 -2.47 -3.13 15.21
C GLY A 33 -1.12 -3.03 15.93
N VAL A 34 -1.02 -2.11 16.86
CA VAL A 34 0.06 -2.05 17.82
C VAL A 34 -0.17 -3.18 18.83
N PRO A 35 0.68 -4.21 18.93
CA PRO A 35 0.59 -5.13 20.06
C PRO A 35 0.85 -4.33 21.32
N ALA A 36 0.05 -4.56 22.36
CA ALA A 36 0.32 -4.00 23.68
C ALA A 36 1.79 -4.27 24.04
N SER A 37 2.54 -3.21 24.22
CA SER A 37 3.89 -3.28 24.76
C SER A 37 3.79 -3.96 26.11
N SER A 38 4.20 -5.23 26.19
CA SER A 38 4.65 -5.77 27.46
C SER A 38 5.88 -4.94 27.82
N THR A 39 5.69 -3.99 28.70
CA THR A 39 6.75 -3.23 29.34
C THR A 39 7.71 -4.19 30.03
N VAL A 40 8.73 -4.61 29.30
CA VAL A 40 9.98 -4.98 29.95
C VAL A 40 10.61 -3.64 30.32
N THR A 41 10.21 -3.12 31.46
CA THR A 41 10.92 -2.07 32.17
C THR A 41 12.22 -2.67 32.69
N GLY A 42 13.23 -2.69 31.82
CA GLY A 42 14.61 -2.61 32.31
C GLY A 42 14.82 -1.21 32.86
N PRO A 43 15.63 -1.02 33.90
CA PRO A 43 15.90 0.31 34.38
C PRO A 43 16.53 1.14 33.28
N HIS A 44 15.82 2.17 32.81
CA HIS A 44 16.41 3.23 32.05
C HIS A 44 17.39 3.95 32.96
N ASP A 45 18.68 3.71 32.77
CA ASP A 45 19.71 4.59 33.27
C ASP A 45 19.53 5.96 32.62
N ALA A 46 18.84 6.84 33.33
CA ALA A 46 18.55 8.21 32.89
C ALA A 46 19.79 9.12 32.90
N ASP A 47 20.98 8.62 33.21
CA ASP A 47 22.21 9.41 33.41
C ASP A 47 23.42 8.96 32.55
N ALA A 48 23.24 8.16 31.53
CA ALA A 48 24.31 8.00 30.53
C ALA A 48 24.44 9.29 29.71
N PRO A 49 25.65 9.87 29.53
CA PRO A 49 25.83 11.02 28.67
C PRO A 49 25.38 10.65 27.26
N HIS A 50 24.27 11.24 26.81
CA HIS A 50 23.83 11.10 25.44
C HIS A 50 24.92 11.63 24.53
N ASP A 51 25.54 10.78 23.74
CA ASP A 51 26.45 11.17 22.69
C ASP A 51 25.71 12.11 21.75
N ALA A 52 26.03 13.40 21.78
CA ALA A 52 25.36 14.42 21.00
C ALA A 52 25.48 14.19 19.48
N ASP A 53 26.50 13.42 19.07
CA ASP A 53 26.79 13.06 17.68
C ASP A 53 26.17 11.70 17.29
N ALA A 54 25.59 10.96 18.23
CA ALA A 54 24.84 9.75 17.89
C ALA A 54 23.65 10.07 16.99
N PRO A 55 23.26 9.13 16.08
CA PRO A 55 22.06 9.32 15.26
C PRO A 55 20.83 9.62 16.14
N GLY A 56 20.06 10.63 15.74
CA GLY A 56 18.85 11.00 16.48
C GLY A 56 17.75 9.94 16.37
N ASP A 57 16.94 9.84 17.42
CA ASP A 57 15.72 9.03 17.41
C ASP A 57 14.63 9.66 16.54
N TRP A 58 13.68 8.84 16.10
CA TRP A 58 12.54 9.32 15.35
C TRP A 58 11.65 10.25 16.18
N LEU A 59 11.48 11.48 15.72
CA LEU A 59 10.44 12.38 16.20
C LEU A 59 9.13 12.04 15.51
N ALA A 60 8.06 11.92 16.26
CA ALA A 60 6.74 11.56 15.78
C ALA A 60 5.74 12.67 16.05
N VAL A 61 5.21 13.27 14.98
CA VAL A 61 4.18 14.31 15.05
C VAL A 61 2.92 13.81 14.35
N HIS A 62 1.79 13.84 15.07
CA HIS A 62 0.47 13.49 14.53
C HIS A 62 -0.26 14.77 14.17
N VAL A 63 -0.62 14.93 12.89
CA VAL A 63 -1.25 16.14 12.35
C VAL A 63 -2.69 15.82 11.99
N PHE A 64 -3.64 16.24 12.83
CA PHE A 64 -5.08 16.03 12.66
C PHE A 64 -5.64 17.04 11.65
N TYR A 65 -5.89 16.56 10.44
CA TYR A 65 -6.28 17.37 9.31
C TYR A 65 -7.34 16.63 8.48
N ALA A 66 -8.60 17.02 8.63
CA ALA A 66 -9.75 16.34 8.03
C ALA A 66 -9.98 16.74 6.56
N ALA A 67 -8.90 16.93 5.81
CA ALA A 67 -8.93 17.17 4.37
C ALA A 67 -7.92 16.28 3.65
N SER A 68 -7.81 16.39 2.32
CA SER A 68 -6.79 15.68 1.57
C SER A 68 -5.40 15.99 2.12
N PRO A 69 -4.56 15.00 2.40
CA PRO A 69 -3.20 15.24 2.92
C PRO A 69 -2.25 15.86 1.89
N ARG A 70 -2.61 15.87 0.60
CA ARG A 70 -1.72 16.35 -0.48
C ARG A 70 -1.27 17.80 -0.32
N PRO A 71 -2.15 18.79 -0.03
CA PRO A 71 -1.68 20.15 0.24
C PRO A 71 -0.73 20.23 1.43
N LEU A 72 -1.00 19.51 2.53
CA LEU A 72 -0.12 19.42 3.68
C LEU A 72 1.26 18.84 3.28
N LEU A 73 1.29 17.76 2.51
CA LEU A 73 2.52 17.14 2.04
C LEU A 73 3.32 18.06 1.11
N LEU A 74 2.68 18.67 0.12
CA LEU A 74 3.36 19.44 -0.92
C LEU A 74 3.76 20.86 -0.49
N GLN A 75 3.01 21.48 0.43
CA GLN A 75 3.18 22.91 0.77
C GLN A 75 3.72 23.11 2.18
N CYS A 76 3.80 22.07 2.99
CA CYS A 76 4.36 22.13 4.34
C CYS A 76 5.44 21.09 4.54
N VAL A 77 5.12 19.78 4.45
CA VAL A 77 6.05 18.71 4.80
C VAL A 77 7.25 18.67 3.86
N LYS A 78 7.03 18.69 2.54
CA LYS A 78 8.13 18.60 1.57
C LYS A 78 9.08 19.79 1.65
N PRO A 79 8.65 21.06 1.67
CA PRO A 79 9.55 22.19 1.88
C PRO A 79 10.33 22.10 3.19
N LEU A 80 9.68 21.76 4.31
CA LEU A 80 10.33 21.57 5.59
C LEU A 80 11.44 20.49 5.52
N VAL A 81 11.14 19.35 4.95
CA VAL A 81 12.09 18.23 4.80
C VAL A 81 13.26 18.63 3.92
N ASP A 82 13.02 19.33 2.80
CA ASP A 82 14.06 19.79 1.89
C ASP A 82 15.02 20.78 2.57
N ASP A 83 14.48 21.72 3.35
CA ASP A 83 15.26 22.70 4.09
C ASP A 83 16.11 22.02 5.16
N LEU A 84 15.50 21.17 6.00
CA LEU A 84 16.23 20.45 7.05
C LEU A 84 17.30 19.51 6.48
N THR A 85 17.04 18.87 5.35
CA THR A 85 18.02 18.01 4.68
C THR A 85 19.19 18.81 4.10
N ARG A 86 18.91 19.96 3.46
CA ARG A 86 19.92 20.85 2.90
C ARG A 86 20.82 21.43 3.98
N GLU A 87 20.28 21.71 5.14
CA GLU A 87 21.01 22.20 6.32
C GLU A 87 21.76 21.09 7.07
N GLY A 88 21.60 19.82 6.66
CA GLY A 88 22.26 18.68 7.28
C GLY A 88 21.68 18.30 8.65
N LEU A 89 20.47 18.75 9.00
CA LEU A 89 19.80 18.50 10.28
C LEU A 89 18.96 17.23 10.26
N LEU A 90 18.52 16.76 9.08
CA LEU A 90 17.63 15.61 8.93
C LEU A 90 18.34 14.45 8.24
N ALA A 91 18.23 13.25 8.80
CA ALA A 91 18.71 11.99 8.20
C ALA A 91 17.64 11.30 7.35
N GLY A 92 16.37 11.51 7.67
CA GLY A 92 15.28 10.91 6.91
C GLY A 92 13.91 11.31 7.43
N TYR A 93 12.89 11.00 6.65
CA TYR A 93 11.50 11.19 7.03
C TYR A 93 10.61 10.16 6.37
N PHE A 94 9.44 9.94 6.95
CA PHE A 94 8.34 9.28 6.27
C PHE A 94 7.01 9.72 6.87
N PHE A 95 5.90 9.39 6.18
CA PHE A 95 4.57 9.67 6.68
C PHE A 95 3.63 8.48 6.47
N ILE A 96 2.55 8.46 7.26
CA ILE A 96 1.50 7.46 7.21
C ILE A 96 0.17 8.19 7.36
N ASN A 97 -0.83 7.89 6.54
CA ASN A 97 -2.20 8.31 6.76
C ASN A 97 -2.84 7.37 7.79
N TYR A 98 -3.48 7.92 8.81
CA TYR A 98 -4.05 7.10 9.87
C TYR A 98 -5.44 7.59 10.30
N TRP A 99 -6.18 6.70 10.92
CA TRP A 99 -7.61 6.89 11.21
C TRP A 99 -7.95 7.06 12.69
N LEU A 100 -7.13 6.49 13.59
CA LEU A 100 -7.40 6.47 15.03
C LEU A 100 -7.49 7.88 15.61
N GLU A 101 -8.53 8.13 16.43
CA GLU A 101 -8.84 9.45 16.99
C GLU A 101 -9.16 10.53 15.93
N GLY A 102 -9.47 10.12 14.70
CA GLY A 102 -9.76 10.96 13.55
C GLY A 102 -8.71 10.89 12.44
N PRO A 103 -9.06 11.32 11.22
CA PRO A 103 -8.12 11.32 10.11
C PRO A 103 -6.90 12.19 10.40
N HIS A 104 -5.72 11.63 10.33
CA HIS A 104 -4.48 12.39 10.55
C HIS A 104 -3.31 11.84 9.78
N LEU A 105 -2.30 12.68 9.60
CA LEU A 105 -1.00 12.32 9.06
C LEU A 105 -0.04 12.07 10.22
N ARG A 106 0.54 10.87 10.29
CA ARG A 106 1.65 10.56 11.19
C ARG A 106 2.96 10.90 10.48
N LEU A 107 3.52 12.06 10.81
CA LEU A 107 4.82 12.49 10.30
C LEU A 107 5.94 11.97 11.19
N ARG A 108 6.96 11.38 10.60
CA ARG A 108 8.17 10.90 11.26
C ARG A 108 9.37 11.65 10.69
N LEU A 109 10.17 12.23 11.57
CA LEU A 109 11.38 12.98 11.23
C LEU A 109 12.55 12.40 12.01
N ARG A 110 13.62 12.01 11.34
CA ARG A 110 14.83 11.50 12.00
C ARG A 110 15.92 12.58 11.97
N PRO A 111 16.22 13.22 13.10
CA PRO A 111 17.35 14.13 13.17
C PRO A 111 18.65 13.41 12.80
N ARG A 112 19.59 14.13 12.18
CA ARG A 112 20.89 13.52 11.82
C ARG A 112 21.70 13.17 13.05
N ARG A 113 21.65 14.02 14.07
CA ARG A 113 22.29 13.81 15.38
C ARG A 113 21.25 14.04 16.48
N ALA A 114 21.45 13.44 17.61
CA ALA A 114 20.58 13.63 18.78
C ALA A 114 20.49 15.11 19.19
N ALA A 115 21.59 15.86 19.08
CA ALA A 115 21.64 17.29 19.34
C ALA A 115 20.76 18.15 18.41
N ASP A 116 20.43 17.68 17.22
CA ASP A 116 19.61 18.41 16.26
C ASP A 116 18.09 18.27 16.53
N ALA A 117 17.68 17.35 17.40
CA ALA A 117 16.28 17.02 17.66
C ALA A 117 15.42 18.22 18.12
N PRO A 118 15.88 19.10 19.04
CA PRO A 118 15.10 20.27 19.44
C PRO A 118 14.83 21.21 18.26
N THR A 119 15.85 21.49 17.44
CA THR A 119 15.74 22.36 16.25
C THR A 119 14.79 21.78 15.20
N VAL A 120 14.92 20.48 14.91
CA VAL A 120 14.03 19.78 13.96
C VAL A 120 12.57 19.85 14.44
N ARG A 121 12.32 19.61 15.73
CA ARG A 121 10.99 19.70 16.33
C ARG A 121 10.41 21.10 16.25
N GLU A 122 11.15 22.11 16.66
CA GLU A 122 10.71 23.52 16.61
C GLU A 122 10.36 23.95 15.18
N ARG A 123 11.21 23.62 14.21
CA ARG A 123 10.99 23.91 12.79
C ARG A 123 9.72 23.22 12.28
N ALA A 124 9.51 21.94 12.64
CA ALA A 124 8.31 21.20 12.27
C ALA A 124 7.05 21.82 12.87
N HIS A 125 7.05 22.15 14.16
CA HIS A 125 5.91 22.81 14.82
C HIS A 125 5.59 24.17 14.20
N THR A 126 6.59 24.97 13.90
CA THR A 126 6.42 26.28 13.27
C THR A 126 5.78 26.15 11.89
N ALA A 127 6.29 25.23 11.05
CA ALA A 127 5.76 25.00 9.71
C ALA A 127 4.32 24.45 9.74
N LEU A 128 4.04 23.49 10.61
CA LEU A 128 2.70 22.90 10.77
C LEU A 128 1.69 23.94 11.29
N ALA A 129 2.05 24.72 12.31
CA ALA A 129 1.18 25.77 12.85
C ALA A 129 0.85 26.84 11.81
N ALA A 130 1.83 27.23 11.00
CA ALA A 130 1.63 28.19 9.91
C ALA A 130 0.69 27.60 8.84
N PHE A 131 0.93 26.38 8.39
CA PHE A 131 0.11 25.73 7.37
C PHE A 131 -1.35 25.58 7.84
N LEU A 132 -1.58 25.06 9.05
CA LEU A 132 -2.93 24.82 9.57
C LEU A 132 -3.72 26.12 9.78
N ARG A 133 -3.04 27.22 10.13
CA ARG A 133 -3.64 28.54 10.23
C ARG A 133 -4.03 29.12 8.87
N GLU A 134 -3.17 28.95 7.86
CA GLU A 134 -3.38 29.52 6.53
C GLU A 134 -4.31 28.70 5.66
N ARG A 135 -4.35 27.38 5.88
CA ARG A 135 -5.13 26.40 5.11
C ARG A 135 -5.87 25.42 6.01
N PRO A 136 -6.76 25.86 6.89
CA PRO A 136 -7.50 24.96 7.75
C PRO A 136 -8.41 24.04 6.92
N ALA A 137 -8.54 22.79 7.34
CA ALA A 137 -9.58 21.90 6.86
C ALA A 137 -10.92 22.42 7.35
N LEU A 138 -11.81 22.74 6.42
CA LEU A 138 -13.12 23.33 6.72
C LEU A 138 -14.19 22.27 7.09
N TYR A 139 -13.89 21.00 6.81
CA TYR A 139 -14.78 19.89 7.11
C TYR A 139 -14.42 19.27 8.46
N GLU A 140 -15.42 19.06 9.29
CA GLU A 140 -15.28 18.33 10.54
C GLU A 140 -15.83 16.90 10.37
N VAL A 141 -15.02 15.91 10.70
CA VAL A 141 -15.45 14.51 10.71
C VAL A 141 -16.38 14.31 11.91
N LYS A 142 -17.63 13.95 11.63
CA LYS A 142 -18.56 13.52 12.67
C LYS A 142 -18.32 12.04 12.96
N ALA A 143 -18.20 11.69 14.24
CA ALA A 143 -17.97 10.32 14.70
C ALA A 143 -18.94 9.29 14.10
N GLY A 144 -20.19 9.69 13.83
CA GLY A 144 -21.19 8.81 13.20
C GLY A 144 -21.01 8.57 11.71
N PHE A 145 -20.27 9.41 10.99
CA PHE A 145 -20.12 9.28 9.53
C PHE A 145 -19.21 8.11 9.13
N LEU A 146 -18.20 7.82 9.96
CA LEU A 146 -17.26 6.73 9.75
C LEU A 146 -17.39 5.61 10.80
N ALA A 147 -18.50 5.56 11.52
CA ALA A 147 -18.67 4.66 12.67
C ALA A 147 -18.46 3.17 12.27
N GLU A 148 -19.05 2.74 11.16
CA GLU A 148 -18.90 1.36 10.66
C GLU A 148 -17.45 1.02 10.28
N LEU A 149 -16.75 1.93 9.61
CA LEU A 149 -15.33 1.77 9.26
C LEU A 149 -14.46 1.71 10.52
N TYR A 150 -14.68 2.63 11.45
CA TYR A 150 -13.89 2.70 12.68
C TYR A 150 -14.12 1.49 13.57
N GLU A 151 -15.35 0.99 13.68
CA GLU A 151 -15.67 -0.23 14.43
C GLU A 151 -14.95 -1.44 13.84
N THR A 152 -14.97 -1.58 12.51
CA THR A 152 -14.26 -2.65 11.81
C THR A 152 -12.75 -2.56 12.02
N LEU A 153 -12.16 -1.37 11.86
CA LEU A 153 -10.74 -1.15 12.08
C LEU A 153 -10.32 -1.39 13.54
N PHE A 154 -11.16 -0.95 14.50
CA PHE A 154 -10.91 -1.25 15.91
C PHE A 154 -10.88 -2.75 16.17
N THR A 155 -11.81 -3.51 15.56
CA THR A 155 -11.86 -4.97 15.73
C THR A 155 -10.66 -5.67 15.10
N LEU A 156 -10.14 -5.13 14.01
CA LEU A 156 -8.99 -5.68 13.31
C LEU A 156 -7.65 -5.35 13.99
N GLU A 157 -7.53 -4.16 14.57
CA GLU A 157 -6.24 -3.62 14.98
C GLU A 157 -6.00 -3.64 16.49
N TYR A 158 -7.08 -3.72 17.30
CA TYR A 158 -6.98 -3.53 18.75
C TYR A 158 -7.74 -4.59 19.53
N THR A 159 -7.16 -5.03 20.66
CA THR A 159 -7.89 -5.83 21.65
C THR A 159 -8.96 -4.99 22.35
N GLU A 160 -9.90 -5.62 23.04
CA GLU A 160 -10.97 -4.92 23.76
C GLU A 160 -10.41 -3.97 24.85
N GLU A 161 -9.37 -4.41 25.56
CA GLU A 161 -8.70 -3.59 26.56
C GLU A 161 -8.05 -2.35 25.95
N GLN A 162 -7.36 -2.52 24.83
CA GLN A 162 -6.72 -1.41 24.11
C GLN A 162 -7.74 -0.40 23.57
N ARG A 163 -8.89 -0.87 23.10
CA ARG A 163 -9.98 0.01 22.59
C ARG A 163 -10.50 0.94 23.68
N ALA A 164 -10.60 0.47 24.93
CA ALA A 164 -11.10 1.25 26.04
C ALA A 164 -10.31 2.56 26.26
N GLU A 165 -9.02 2.58 25.91
CA GLU A 165 -8.18 3.79 26.03
C GLU A 165 -8.61 4.91 25.07
N PHE A 166 -9.25 4.57 23.93
CA PHE A 166 -9.63 5.50 22.88
C PHE A 166 -11.12 5.85 22.90
N LEU A 167 -11.92 5.20 23.75
CA LEU A 167 -13.35 5.45 23.84
C LEU A 167 -13.69 6.60 24.81
N GLY A 168 -14.69 7.38 24.45
CA GLY A 168 -15.32 8.37 25.33
C GLY A 168 -16.34 7.74 26.26
N ALA A 169 -16.93 8.56 27.13
CA ALA A 169 -17.99 8.13 28.03
C ALA A 169 -19.28 7.67 27.30
N ASP A 170 -19.41 8.05 26.04
CA ASP A 170 -20.52 7.66 25.15
C ASP A 170 -20.23 6.34 24.39
N GLY A 171 -19.12 5.65 24.69
CA GLY A 171 -18.70 4.42 24.04
C GLY A 171 -18.20 4.60 22.60
N ARG A 172 -17.99 5.84 22.15
CA ARG A 172 -17.48 6.13 20.81
C ARG A 172 -16.02 6.54 20.85
N MET A 173 -15.31 6.35 19.75
CA MET A 173 -13.94 6.82 19.60
C MET A 173 -13.86 8.34 19.82
N ARG A 174 -12.97 8.77 20.71
CA ARG A 174 -12.68 10.19 20.94
C ARG A 174 -11.96 10.75 19.73
N LEU A 175 -12.47 11.82 19.15
CA LEU A 175 -11.80 12.53 18.07
C LEU A 175 -10.93 13.65 18.62
N ARG A 176 -9.75 13.80 18.07
CA ARG A 176 -8.87 14.95 18.34
C ARG A 176 -9.37 16.17 17.57
N PRO A 177 -9.07 17.38 18.07
CA PRO A 177 -9.44 18.61 17.38
C PRO A 177 -8.88 18.64 15.96
N ASN A 178 -9.73 18.95 14.97
CA ASN A 178 -9.29 19.19 13.61
C ASN A 178 -8.37 20.41 13.54
N ASN A 179 -7.44 20.45 12.57
CA ASN A 179 -6.44 21.51 12.41
C ASN A 179 -5.52 21.65 13.64
N SER A 180 -5.15 20.53 14.23
CA SER A 180 -4.21 20.46 15.36
C SER A 180 -3.09 19.47 15.08
N PHE A 181 -2.03 19.55 15.86
CA PHE A 181 -0.98 18.54 15.88
C PHE A 181 -0.46 18.34 17.29
N GLU A 182 0.14 17.18 17.52
CA GLU A 182 0.77 16.84 18.80
C GLU A 182 1.95 15.91 18.60
N ASP A 183 2.94 16.01 19.48
CA ASP A 183 4.03 15.03 19.54
C ASP A 183 3.52 13.75 20.22
N ARG A 184 3.94 12.62 19.67
CA ARG A 184 3.68 11.28 20.22
C ARG A 184 4.95 10.44 20.26
N PRO A 185 5.03 9.42 21.10
CA PRO A 185 6.10 8.43 20.99
C PRO A 185 6.10 7.76 19.63
N TYR A 186 7.29 7.42 19.13
CA TYR A 186 7.40 6.52 17.98
C TYR A 186 7.45 5.09 18.50
N GLU A 187 6.48 4.29 18.10
CA GLU A 187 6.35 2.89 18.49
C GLU A 187 6.46 2.02 17.22
N PRO A 188 7.63 1.42 16.95
CA PRO A 188 7.81 0.54 15.79
C PRO A 188 7.07 -0.78 15.97
N GLU A 189 6.46 -1.27 14.90
CA GLU A 189 5.70 -2.53 14.90
C GLU A 189 6.65 -3.74 14.70
N TYR A 190 7.49 -4.05 15.69
CA TYR A 190 8.50 -5.11 15.60
C TYR A 190 7.94 -6.46 15.14
N GLY A 191 6.82 -6.89 15.69
CA GLY A 191 6.20 -8.16 15.36
C GLY A 191 5.70 -8.27 13.93
N LYS A 192 5.32 -7.14 13.34
CA LYS A 192 4.81 -7.05 11.96
C LYS A 192 5.95 -7.04 10.92
N TYR A 193 7.03 -6.33 11.22
CA TYR A 193 8.14 -6.16 10.28
C TYR A 193 9.32 -7.11 10.54
N GLY A 194 9.20 -8.03 11.49
CA GLY A 194 10.21 -9.05 11.70
C GLY A 194 11.34 -8.65 12.66
N GLY A 195 11.05 -7.88 13.71
CA GLY A 195 12.03 -7.46 14.70
C GLY A 195 12.78 -6.18 14.32
N SER A 196 13.87 -5.86 15.03
CA SER A 196 14.61 -4.61 14.85
C SER A 196 15.22 -4.46 13.45
N GLY A 197 15.82 -5.53 12.92
CA GLY A 197 16.37 -5.53 11.56
C GLY A 197 15.30 -5.29 10.49
N GLY A 198 14.17 -5.96 10.64
CA GLY A 198 13.04 -5.79 9.72
C GLY A 198 12.38 -4.42 9.81
N VAL A 199 12.30 -3.83 11.02
CA VAL A 199 11.82 -2.44 11.22
C VAL A 199 12.77 -1.45 10.55
N ALA A 200 14.09 -1.59 10.72
CA ALA A 200 15.05 -0.70 10.07
C ALA A 200 14.94 -0.76 8.54
N LEU A 201 14.72 -1.97 7.99
CA LEU A 201 14.47 -2.16 6.56
C LEU A 201 13.14 -1.52 6.12
N ALA A 202 12.09 -1.68 6.93
CA ALA A 202 10.78 -1.05 6.67
C ALA A 202 10.86 0.47 6.69
N GLU A 203 11.56 1.07 7.66
CA GLU A 203 11.77 2.52 7.74
C GLU A 203 12.51 3.07 6.53
N TRP A 204 13.54 2.37 6.05
CA TRP A 204 14.24 2.72 4.82
C TRP A 204 13.28 2.67 3.60
N HIS A 205 12.46 1.62 3.49
CA HIS A 205 11.44 1.53 2.45
C HIS A 205 10.39 2.63 2.59
N PHE A 206 9.98 2.99 3.81
CA PHE A 206 8.99 4.03 4.06
C PHE A 206 9.46 5.41 3.64
N GLN A 207 10.75 5.73 3.82
CA GLN A 207 11.34 6.96 3.31
C GLN A 207 11.23 7.02 1.78
N HIS A 208 11.69 5.96 1.10
CA HIS A 208 11.65 5.88 -0.35
C HIS A 208 10.22 5.97 -0.90
N SER A 209 9.28 5.23 -0.33
CA SER A 209 7.87 5.27 -0.75
C SER A 209 7.18 6.60 -0.42
N SER A 210 7.62 7.33 0.61
CA SER A 210 7.15 8.69 0.90
C SER A 210 7.61 9.68 -0.17
N ASP A 211 8.88 9.64 -0.56
CA ASP A 211 9.43 10.47 -1.65
C ASP A 211 8.73 10.17 -2.97
N LEU A 212 8.54 8.89 -3.30
CA LEU A 212 7.82 8.45 -4.50
C LEU A 212 6.40 9.02 -4.55
N VAL A 213 5.65 8.94 -3.45
CA VAL A 213 4.26 9.44 -3.40
C VAL A 213 4.21 10.96 -3.48
N VAL A 214 5.13 11.67 -2.83
CA VAL A 214 5.24 13.14 -2.93
C VAL A 214 5.56 13.54 -4.38
N GLU A 215 6.49 12.87 -5.04
CA GLU A 215 6.82 13.15 -6.44
C GLU A 215 5.65 12.84 -7.39
N ALA A 216 4.96 11.72 -7.18
CA ALA A 216 3.74 11.41 -7.93
C ALA A 216 2.64 12.47 -7.72
N ALA A 217 2.48 12.97 -6.50
CA ALA A 217 1.52 14.02 -6.19
C ALA A 217 1.86 15.37 -6.84
N ARG A 218 3.15 15.62 -7.10
CA ARG A 218 3.64 16.81 -7.83
C ARG A 218 3.46 16.70 -9.34
N SER A 219 3.77 15.53 -9.90
CA SER A 219 3.93 15.33 -11.35
C SER A 219 2.70 14.73 -12.03
N MET A 220 1.78 14.12 -11.27
CA MET A 220 0.61 13.43 -11.79
C MET A 220 -0.69 13.99 -11.24
N ASN A 221 -1.76 13.93 -12.04
CA ASN A 221 -3.09 14.32 -11.57
C ASN A 221 -3.76 13.19 -10.73
N LEU A 222 -3.27 12.99 -9.52
CA LEU A 222 -3.79 11.97 -8.60
C LEU A 222 -5.20 12.30 -8.05
N HIS A 223 -5.80 13.43 -8.41
CA HIS A 223 -7.22 13.71 -8.13
C HIS A 223 -8.14 12.88 -9.04
N LEU A 224 -7.67 12.49 -10.19
CA LEU A 224 -8.39 11.57 -11.06
C LEU A 224 -8.21 10.14 -10.54
N ARG A 225 -9.33 9.55 -10.12
CA ARG A 225 -9.35 8.18 -9.56
C ARG A 225 -8.71 7.15 -10.50
N THR A 226 -8.93 7.26 -11.80
CA THR A 226 -8.33 6.37 -12.79
C THR A 226 -6.81 6.46 -12.85
N VAL A 227 -6.25 7.67 -12.70
CA VAL A 227 -4.79 7.87 -12.62
C VAL A 227 -4.24 7.27 -11.32
N LEU A 228 -4.90 7.51 -10.20
CA LEU A 228 -4.51 6.99 -8.90
C LEU A 228 -4.54 5.45 -8.86
N LEU A 229 -5.64 4.83 -9.30
CA LEU A 229 -5.77 3.38 -9.40
C LEU A 229 -4.74 2.77 -10.35
N GLY A 230 -4.54 3.39 -11.52
CA GLY A 230 -3.57 2.93 -12.52
C GLY A 230 -2.12 3.01 -12.04
N LEU A 231 -1.78 4.04 -11.26
CA LEU A 231 -0.47 4.15 -10.61
C LEU A 231 -0.29 3.08 -9.56
N SER A 232 -1.22 2.98 -8.61
CA SER A 232 -1.17 1.98 -7.52
C SER A 232 -1.06 0.56 -8.08
N ALA A 233 -1.87 0.19 -9.09
CA ALA A 233 -1.81 -1.11 -9.72
C ALA A 233 -0.42 -1.43 -10.29
N GLN A 234 0.23 -0.47 -10.95
CA GLN A 234 1.57 -0.65 -11.52
C GLN A 234 2.63 -0.77 -10.42
N LEU A 235 2.55 0.04 -9.35
CA LEU A 235 3.46 -0.07 -8.20
C LEU A 235 3.30 -1.41 -7.49
N MET A 236 2.07 -1.87 -7.28
CA MET A 236 1.79 -3.19 -6.70
C MET A 236 2.36 -4.31 -7.57
N MET A 237 2.16 -4.27 -8.90
CA MET A 237 2.67 -5.29 -9.81
C MET A 237 4.20 -5.32 -9.84
N VAL A 238 4.86 -4.17 -9.90
CA VAL A 238 6.32 -4.10 -9.87
C VAL A 238 6.85 -4.70 -8.58
N MET A 239 6.37 -4.27 -7.41
CA MET A 239 6.88 -4.75 -6.13
C MET A 239 6.56 -6.24 -5.93
N SER A 240 5.30 -6.65 -6.13
CA SER A 240 4.93 -8.05 -5.93
C SER A 240 5.63 -8.99 -6.91
N GLY A 241 5.77 -8.58 -8.18
CA GLY A 241 6.51 -9.33 -9.19
C GLY A 241 8.02 -9.41 -8.93
N THR A 242 8.60 -8.40 -8.27
CA THR A 242 10.00 -8.41 -7.82
C THR A 242 10.20 -9.37 -6.65
N PHE A 243 9.31 -9.34 -5.67
CA PHE A 243 9.38 -10.19 -4.48
C PHE A 243 9.10 -11.65 -4.80
N LEU A 244 8.10 -11.92 -5.63
CA LEU A 244 7.61 -13.25 -5.96
C LEU A 244 7.83 -13.51 -7.47
N LYS A 245 8.97 -14.13 -7.78
CA LYS A 245 9.38 -14.39 -9.17
C LYS A 245 8.61 -15.53 -9.82
N ASP A 246 8.08 -16.45 -9.02
CA ASP A 246 7.22 -17.55 -9.48
C ASP A 246 5.77 -17.06 -9.63
N ASP A 247 5.14 -17.38 -10.78
CA ASP A 247 3.80 -16.90 -11.10
C ASP A 247 2.71 -17.54 -10.24
N GLU A 248 2.88 -18.79 -9.82
CA GLU A 248 1.95 -19.48 -8.93
C GLU A 248 2.01 -18.89 -7.51
N ALA A 249 3.22 -18.63 -7.01
CA ALA A 249 3.44 -17.97 -5.73
C ALA A 249 2.86 -16.55 -5.72
N LEU A 250 3.07 -15.79 -6.79
CA LEU A 250 2.53 -14.43 -6.95
C LEU A 250 1.00 -14.45 -7.00
N LEU A 251 0.42 -15.35 -7.77
CA LEU A 251 -1.04 -15.50 -7.88
C LEU A 251 -1.65 -15.91 -6.56
N THR A 252 -1.06 -16.88 -5.88
CA THR A 252 -1.47 -17.33 -4.54
C THR A 252 -1.42 -16.17 -3.53
N PHE A 253 -0.38 -15.35 -3.58
CA PHE A 253 -0.26 -14.19 -2.72
C PHE A 253 -1.37 -13.16 -2.98
N LEU A 254 -1.61 -12.78 -4.23
CA LEU A 254 -2.64 -11.81 -4.61
C LEU A 254 -4.05 -12.29 -4.23
N ASP A 255 -4.35 -13.57 -4.42
CA ASP A 255 -5.63 -14.15 -4.00
C ASP A 255 -5.82 -14.10 -2.48
N ARG A 256 -4.76 -14.41 -1.72
CA ARG A 256 -4.79 -14.33 -0.25
C ARG A 256 -4.93 -12.89 0.24
N TYR A 257 -4.23 -11.96 -0.39
CA TYR A 257 -4.30 -10.54 -0.07
C TYR A 257 -5.70 -9.99 -0.34
N HIS A 258 -6.31 -10.34 -1.49
CA HIS A 258 -7.69 -10.03 -1.79
C HIS A 258 -8.65 -10.63 -0.77
N ALA A 259 -8.56 -11.94 -0.53
CA ALA A 259 -9.44 -12.67 0.39
C ALA A 259 -9.33 -12.18 1.84
N PHE A 260 -8.18 -11.64 2.24
CA PHE A 260 -8.02 -11.02 3.54
C PHE A 260 -8.89 -9.77 3.67
N TRP A 261 -8.75 -8.82 2.75
CA TRP A 261 -9.52 -7.58 2.79
C TRP A 261 -11.02 -7.83 2.64
N ASP A 262 -11.39 -8.74 1.75
CA ASP A 262 -12.80 -9.10 1.55
C ASP A 262 -13.44 -9.69 2.82
N ARG A 263 -12.74 -10.57 3.52
CA ARG A 263 -13.21 -11.13 4.80
C ARG A 263 -13.22 -10.11 5.92
N ALA A 264 -12.16 -9.30 6.05
CA ALA A 264 -12.04 -8.31 7.11
C ALA A 264 -13.18 -7.28 7.09
N PHE A 265 -13.69 -6.96 5.90
CA PHE A 265 -14.77 -6.00 5.70
C PHE A 265 -16.07 -6.65 5.18
N SER A 266 -16.20 -7.97 5.34
CA SER A 266 -17.40 -8.70 4.96
C SER A 266 -18.64 -8.17 5.70
N GLY A 267 -19.72 -7.94 4.95
CA GLY A 267 -20.95 -7.38 5.49
C GLY A 267 -20.96 -5.86 5.65
N THR A 268 -19.86 -5.18 5.33
CA THR A 268 -19.79 -3.72 5.28
C THR A 268 -19.97 -3.22 3.85
N ASN A 269 -20.24 -1.91 3.69
CA ASN A 269 -20.26 -1.27 2.37
C ASN A 269 -18.86 -0.99 1.80
N TYR A 270 -17.79 -1.38 2.50
CA TYR A 270 -16.39 -1.05 2.13
C TYR A 270 -15.76 -2.01 1.15
N THR A 271 -16.24 -3.27 1.06
CA THR A 271 -15.80 -4.25 0.06
C THR A 271 -17.01 -4.88 -0.62
N ALA A 272 -17.54 -4.24 -1.65
CA ALA A 272 -18.55 -4.86 -2.50
C ALA A 272 -17.86 -5.59 -3.66
N ALA A 273 -17.63 -6.88 -3.53
CA ALA A 273 -17.11 -7.73 -4.61
C ALA A 273 -18.04 -7.78 -5.84
N GLN A 274 -19.31 -7.42 -5.65
CA GLN A 274 -20.28 -7.28 -6.73
C GLN A 274 -19.84 -6.17 -7.71
N GLY A 275 -19.44 -6.57 -8.91
CA GLY A 275 -19.03 -5.66 -9.97
C GLY A 275 -17.55 -5.64 -10.29
N TYR A 276 -16.68 -6.38 -9.55
CA TYR A 276 -15.26 -6.46 -9.88
C TYR A 276 -15.02 -7.07 -11.27
N ASP A 277 -15.72 -8.14 -11.61
CA ASP A 277 -15.64 -8.75 -12.94
C ASP A 277 -16.05 -7.80 -14.04
N ARG A 278 -17.15 -7.05 -13.84
CA ARG A 278 -17.62 -6.07 -14.80
C ARG A 278 -16.61 -4.93 -14.96
N ALA A 279 -16.12 -4.38 -13.85
CA ALA A 279 -15.12 -3.32 -13.90
C ALA A 279 -13.82 -3.78 -14.56
N TYR A 280 -13.36 -5.01 -14.29
CA TYR A 280 -12.21 -5.59 -14.97
C TYR A 280 -12.45 -5.72 -16.48
N THR A 281 -13.61 -6.24 -16.89
CA THR A 281 -13.97 -6.38 -18.32
C THR A 281 -14.01 -5.03 -19.03
N GLU A 282 -14.55 -3.99 -18.37
CA GLU A 282 -14.59 -2.63 -18.90
C GLU A 282 -13.19 -2.00 -19.07
N MET A 283 -12.17 -2.46 -18.33
CA MET A 283 -10.77 -2.03 -18.49
C MET A 283 -10.13 -2.56 -19.79
N GLY A 284 -10.70 -3.60 -20.40
CA GLY A 284 -10.30 -4.13 -21.70
C GLY A 284 -8.99 -4.91 -21.70
N ALA A 285 -8.66 -5.48 -22.86
CA ALA A 285 -7.50 -6.37 -23.05
C ALA A 285 -6.13 -5.70 -22.84
N SER A 286 -6.04 -4.37 -22.87
CA SER A 286 -4.79 -3.65 -22.70
C SER A 286 -4.20 -3.76 -21.27
N LEU A 287 -5.04 -4.03 -20.27
CA LEU A 287 -4.61 -4.13 -18.89
C LEU A 287 -3.79 -5.41 -18.62
N PRO A 288 -4.28 -6.62 -18.98
CA PRO A 288 -3.48 -7.85 -18.86
C PRO A 288 -2.17 -7.77 -19.63
N GLU A 289 -2.17 -7.21 -20.85
CA GLU A 289 -0.96 -7.04 -21.65
C GLU A 289 0.05 -6.10 -20.96
N ARG A 290 -0.42 -4.99 -20.38
CA ARG A 290 0.45 -4.07 -19.64
C ARG A 290 1.08 -4.76 -18.42
N PHE A 291 0.30 -5.51 -17.65
CA PHE A 291 0.80 -6.20 -16.47
C PHE A 291 1.75 -7.33 -16.85
N ARG A 292 1.50 -8.06 -17.93
CA ARG A 292 2.43 -9.04 -18.45
C ARG A 292 3.76 -8.39 -18.83
N ARG A 293 3.75 -7.26 -19.55
CA ARG A 293 4.98 -6.52 -19.89
C ARG A 293 5.77 -6.07 -18.65
N ILE A 294 5.09 -5.56 -17.63
CA ILE A 294 5.73 -5.20 -16.35
C ILE A 294 6.32 -6.43 -15.70
N ARG A 295 5.54 -7.51 -15.59
CA ARG A 295 5.95 -8.78 -15.00
C ARG A 295 7.19 -9.34 -15.69
N ASP A 296 7.16 -9.38 -17.02
CA ASP A 296 8.26 -9.87 -17.85
C ASP A 296 9.53 -9.04 -17.68
N ALA A 297 9.42 -7.72 -17.67
CA ALA A 297 10.56 -6.82 -17.46
C ALA A 297 11.20 -7.03 -16.09
N VAL A 298 10.37 -7.11 -15.04
CA VAL A 298 10.85 -7.31 -13.66
C VAL A 298 11.47 -8.70 -13.49
N ALA A 299 10.84 -9.76 -14.02
CA ALA A 299 11.32 -11.13 -13.89
C ALA A 299 12.67 -11.35 -14.57
N ARG A 300 12.92 -10.65 -15.68
CA ARG A 300 14.18 -10.70 -16.44
C ARG A 300 15.23 -9.68 -15.99
N GLY A 301 14.89 -8.78 -15.05
CA GLY A 301 15.76 -7.68 -14.65
C GLY A 301 15.92 -6.60 -15.72
N GLU A 302 15.05 -6.56 -16.73
CA GLU A 302 15.08 -5.61 -17.85
C GLU A 302 14.34 -4.31 -17.48
N THR A 303 14.71 -3.69 -16.35
CA THR A 303 14.04 -2.52 -15.78
C THR A 303 14.12 -1.28 -16.67
N ASP A 304 15.10 -1.23 -17.58
CA ASP A 304 15.26 -0.19 -18.60
C ASP A 304 14.06 -0.12 -19.58
N ARG A 305 13.33 -1.22 -19.74
CA ARG A 305 12.08 -1.27 -20.53
C ARG A 305 10.88 -0.62 -19.82
N LEU A 306 10.99 -0.35 -18.53
CA LEU A 306 9.95 0.31 -17.76
C LEU A 306 10.03 1.83 -17.94
N PRO A 307 8.90 2.56 -17.87
CA PRO A 307 8.92 4.01 -17.72
C PRO A 307 9.80 4.45 -16.55
N ALA A 308 10.49 5.59 -16.67
CA ALA A 308 11.48 6.03 -15.69
C ALA A 308 10.99 6.00 -14.23
N PHE A 309 9.75 6.39 -13.99
CA PHE A 309 9.13 6.36 -12.67
C PHE A 309 9.01 4.92 -12.11
N LEU A 310 8.61 3.96 -12.94
CA LEU A 310 8.49 2.55 -12.53
C LEU A 310 9.86 1.86 -12.45
N ARG A 311 10.84 2.32 -13.23
CA ARG A 311 12.21 1.81 -13.17
C ARG A 311 12.81 2.04 -11.78
N GLY A 312 12.81 3.28 -11.29
CA GLY A 312 13.31 3.58 -9.95
C GLY A 312 12.59 2.79 -8.85
N TRP A 313 11.28 2.53 -9.02
CA TRP A 313 10.53 1.69 -8.11
C TRP A 313 10.91 0.21 -8.19
N ALA A 314 11.20 -0.30 -9.38
CA ALA A 314 11.66 -1.68 -9.58
C ALA A 314 13.06 -1.89 -8.99
N GLU A 315 13.98 -0.95 -9.20
CA GLU A 315 15.32 -0.95 -8.61
C GLU A 315 15.27 -0.94 -7.08
N HIS A 316 14.45 -0.04 -6.50
CA HIS A 316 14.22 -0.01 -5.06
C HIS A 316 13.60 -1.31 -4.53
N SER A 317 12.61 -1.87 -5.24
CA SER A 317 11.95 -3.11 -4.83
C SER A 317 12.91 -4.31 -4.89
N ALA A 318 13.85 -4.32 -5.84
CA ALA A 318 14.88 -5.35 -5.94
C ALA A 318 15.86 -5.25 -4.76
N GLU A 319 16.36 -4.06 -4.45
CA GLU A 319 17.22 -3.84 -3.29
C GLU A 319 16.52 -4.19 -1.97
N LEU A 320 15.26 -3.80 -1.83
CA LEU A 320 14.43 -4.13 -0.66
C LEU A 320 14.30 -5.65 -0.47
N ARG A 321 14.03 -6.36 -1.56
CA ARG A 321 13.94 -7.82 -1.57
C ARG A 321 15.26 -8.46 -1.17
N ASP A 322 16.38 -8.05 -1.79
CA ASP A 322 17.69 -8.63 -1.54
C ASP A 322 18.12 -8.45 -0.07
N ARG A 323 17.86 -7.26 0.50
CA ARG A 323 18.09 -7.00 1.93
C ARG A 323 17.18 -7.85 2.83
N ALA A 324 15.92 -8.07 2.44
CA ALA A 324 15.01 -8.95 3.17
C ALA A 324 15.45 -10.42 3.13
N GLU A 325 15.97 -10.89 2.00
CA GLU A 325 16.55 -12.22 1.87
C GLU A 325 17.80 -12.38 2.76
N GLU A 326 18.69 -11.38 2.76
CA GLU A 326 19.87 -11.39 3.61
C GLU A 326 19.50 -11.48 5.10
N LEU A 327 18.55 -10.66 5.57
CA LEU A 327 18.06 -10.72 6.95
C LEU A 327 17.45 -12.09 7.28
N THR A 328 16.73 -12.69 6.33
CA THR A 328 16.14 -14.02 6.50
C THR A 328 17.21 -15.09 6.64
N LEU A 329 18.19 -15.10 5.75
CA LEU A 329 19.26 -16.11 5.72
C LEU A 329 20.16 -16.01 6.97
N ARG A 330 20.32 -14.82 7.54
CA ARG A 330 21.02 -14.62 8.82
C ARG A 330 20.19 -15.00 10.06
N GLY A 331 18.88 -15.25 9.89
CA GLY A 331 17.95 -15.52 10.99
C GLY A 331 17.60 -14.30 11.84
N ASP A 332 17.77 -13.10 11.27
CA ASP A 332 17.55 -11.82 11.96
C ASP A 332 16.07 -11.39 11.95
N LEU A 333 15.19 -12.14 11.27
CA LEU A 333 13.77 -11.84 11.22
C LEU A 333 12.97 -12.65 12.23
N THR A 334 12.18 -11.97 13.05
CA THR A 334 11.25 -12.58 13.99
C THR A 334 9.90 -11.87 13.95
N PHE A 335 8.91 -12.53 13.36
CA PHE A 335 7.55 -12.02 13.24
C PHE A 335 6.68 -12.51 14.40
N ARG A 336 5.66 -11.75 14.73
CA ARG A 336 4.60 -12.19 15.65
C ARG A 336 3.45 -12.79 14.84
N ALA A 337 2.96 -13.96 15.22
CA ALA A 337 1.75 -14.51 14.63
C ALA A 337 0.57 -13.54 14.82
N TRP A 338 -0.36 -13.53 13.86
CA TRP A 338 -1.52 -12.63 13.86
C TRP A 338 -2.33 -12.67 15.17
N ASP A 339 -2.52 -13.88 15.70
CA ASP A 339 -3.24 -14.10 16.96
C ASP A 339 -2.39 -13.81 18.22
N GLY A 340 -1.17 -13.30 18.03
CA GLY A 340 -0.24 -13.02 19.10
C GLY A 340 0.31 -14.27 19.84
N SER A 341 -0.04 -15.48 19.37
CA SER A 341 0.22 -16.73 20.08
C SER A 341 1.69 -17.15 20.12
N ARG A 342 2.46 -16.81 19.07
CA ARG A 342 3.84 -17.27 18.91
C ARG A 342 4.67 -16.35 18.04
N ASP A 343 5.98 -16.46 18.18
CA ASP A 343 6.95 -15.88 17.25
C ASP A 343 7.20 -16.84 16.07
N ILE A 344 7.37 -16.28 14.89
CA ILE A 344 7.67 -16.98 13.65
C ILE A 344 9.03 -16.50 13.17
N ARG A 345 9.98 -17.43 13.04
CA ARG A 345 11.34 -17.15 12.57
C ARG A 345 11.59 -17.90 11.26
N PRO A 346 11.26 -17.30 10.12
CA PRO A 346 11.52 -17.92 8.84
C PRO A 346 13.03 -18.01 8.57
N THR A 347 13.48 -19.14 8.07
CA THR A 347 14.86 -19.37 7.61
C THR A 347 14.95 -19.49 6.09
N ASP A 348 13.78 -19.51 5.43
CA ASP A 348 13.63 -19.59 3.99
C ASP A 348 13.02 -18.28 3.46
N PRO A 349 13.68 -17.58 2.53
CA PRO A 349 13.12 -16.39 1.88
C PRO A 349 11.73 -16.61 1.28
N ALA A 350 11.42 -17.82 0.77
CA ALA A 350 10.09 -18.12 0.24
C ALA A 350 8.97 -17.99 1.31
N GLN A 351 9.29 -18.11 2.59
CA GLN A 351 8.38 -17.89 3.70
C GLN A 351 8.36 -16.43 4.17
N ALA A 352 9.55 -15.80 4.26
CA ALA A 352 9.70 -14.45 4.80
C ALA A 352 9.19 -13.36 3.84
N LEU A 353 9.50 -13.48 2.55
CA LEU A 353 9.19 -12.45 1.56
C LEU A 353 7.69 -12.15 1.45
N PRO A 354 6.76 -13.12 1.40
CA PRO A 354 5.32 -12.81 1.41
C PRO A 354 4.86 -12.12 2.70
N MET A 355 5.51 -12.41 3.85
CA MET A 355 5.17 -11.79 5.13
C MET A 355 5.51 -10.30 5.15
N LEU A 356 6.63 -9.90 4.53
CA LEU A 356 7.04 -8.49 4.40
C LEU A 356 6.32 -7.78 3.25
N LEU A 357 6.07 -8.47 2.14
CA LEU A 357 5.42 -7.90 0.96
C LEU A 357 4.04 -7.33 1.28
N SER A 358 3.24 -8.06 2.04
CA SER A 358 1.88 -7.67 2.40
C SER A 358 1.83 -6.29 3.08
N PRO A 359 2.52 -6.03 4.20
CA PRO A 359 2.54 -4.71 4.81
C PRO A 359 3.24 -3.64 3.95
N TYR A 360 4.22 -3.99 3.12
CA TYR A 360 4.86 -3.01 2.23
C TYR A 360 3.90 -2.50 1.14
N LEU A 361 3.12 -3.38 0.53
CA LEU A 361 2.07 -3.00 -0.42
C LEU A 361 1.02 -2.12 0.25
N HIS A 362 0.50 -2.56 1.41
CA HIS A 362 -0.48 -1.81 2.17
C HIS A 362 0.03 -0.40 2.52
N MET A 363 1.24 -0.29 3.04
CA MET A 363 1.80 1.00 3.46
C MET A 363 2.12 1.93 2.27
N THR A 364 2.46 1.38 1.11
CA THR A 364 2.60 2.18 -0.12
C THR A 364 1.25 2.72 -0.59
N ASN A 365 0.22 1.89 -0.59
CA ASN A 365 -1.15 2.27 -0.90
C ASN A 365 -1.73 3.28 0.11
N ASN A 366 -1.46 3.09 1.40
CA ASN A 366 -1.83 4.02 2.46
C ASN A 366 -1.29 5.43 2.18
N ARG A 367 -0.01 5.56 1.80
CA ARG A 367 0.61 6.85 1.44
C ARG A 367 -0.05 7.49 0.22
N LEU A 368 -0.48 6.70 -0.75
CA LEU A 368 -1.27 7.17 -1.90
C LEU A 368 -2.69 7.59 -1.53
N SER A 369 -3.12 7.38 -0.29
CA SER A 369 -4.51 7.56 0.18
C SER A 369 -5.50 6.63 -0.52
N MET A 370 -5.05 5.41 -0.85
CA MET A 370 -5.92 4.35 -1.33
C MET A 370 -6.82 3.86 -0.19
N THR A 371 -8.06 3.56 -0.51
CA THR A 371 -8.97 2.93 0.45
C THR A 371 -8.76 1.41 0.48
N ILE A 372 -9.20 0.77 1.55
CA ILE A 372 -9.18 -0.69 1.67
C ILE A 372 -9.95 -1.35 0.51
N ARG A 373 -11.08 -0.74 0.11
CA ARG A 373 -11.83 -1.19 -1.08
C ARG A 373 -11.00 -1.14 -2.36
N ASP A 374 -10.17 -0.11 -2.51
CA ASP A 374 -9.27 0.00 -3.66
C ASP A 374 -8.22 -1.09 -3.64
N GLU A 375 -7.64 -1.40 -2.49
CA GLU A 375 -6.66 -2.46 -2.34
C GLU A 375 -7.25 -3.84 -2.63
N ALA A 376 -8.43 -4.14 -2.11
CA ALA A 376 -9.16 -5.38 -2.42
C ALA A 376 -9.46 -5.50 -3.91
N PHE A 377 -9.92 -4.42 -4.52
CA PHE A 377 -10.19 -4.37 -5.96
C PHE A 377 -8.93 -4.56 -6.80
N LEU A 378 -7.86 -3.85 -6.49
CA LEU A 378 -6.61 -3.95 -7.25
C LEU A 378 -5.97 -5.33 -7.14
N SER A 379 -5.96 -5.95 -5.96
CA SER A 379 -5.44 -7.32 -5.81
C SER A 379 -6.24 -8.33 -6.64
N TYR A 380 -7.58 -8.20 -6.69
CA TYR A 380 -8.42 -8.98 -7.59
C TYR A 380 -8.06 -8.77 -9.06
N VAL A 381 -7.96 -7.50 -9.49
CA VAL A 381 -7.62 -7.12 -10.88
C VAL A 381 -6.26 -7.67 -11.31
N LEU A 382 -5.26 -7.57 -10.42
CA LEU A 382 -3.91 -8.08 -10.68
C LEU A 382 -3.89 -9.60 -10.81
N ALA A 383 -4.56 -10.31 -9.90
CA ALA A 383 -4.67 -11.78 -9.96
C ALA A 383 -5.37 -12.23 -11.25
N ARG A 384 -6.45 -11.55 -11.63
CA ARG A 384 -7.19 -11.86 -12.85
C ARG A 384 -6.35 -11.58 -14.11
N ALA A 385 -5.64 -10.45 -14.15
CA ALA A 385 -4.77 -10.09 -15.28
C ALA A 385 -3.62 -11.10 -15.48
N LEU A 386 -3.07 -11.64 -14.40
CA LEU A 386 -2.06 -12.70 -14.48
C LEU A 386 -2.64 -13.99 -15.06
N ARG A 387 -3.83 -14.41 -14.62
CA ARG A 387 -4.49 -15.60 -15.17
C ARG A 387 -4.78 -15.44 -16.67
N ASP A 388 -5.33 -14.31 -17.05
CA ASP A 388 -5.67 -14.03 -18.46
C ASP A 388 -4.43 -13.85 -19.35
N GLY A 389 -3.33 -13.32 -18.79
CA GLY A 389 -2.04 -13.19 -19.47
C GLY A 389 -1.25 -14.49 -19.61
N GLY A 390 -1.48 -15.48 -18.71
CA GLY A 390 -0.86 -16.80 -18.73
C GLY A 390 -1.59 -17.82 -19.63
N ALA A 391 -2.88 -17.60 -19.89
CA ALA A 391 -3.63 -18.36 -20.87
C ALA A 391 -3.23 -17.88 -22.27
N GLY A 392 -2.07 -18.38 -22.77
CA GLY A 392 -1.52 -18.01 -24.06
C GLY A 392 -2.60 -18.02 -25.14
N GLN A 393 -2.82 -16.88 -25.80
CA GLN A 393 -3.38 -16.92 -27.14
C GLN A 393 -2.46 -17.81 -27.99
N PRO A 394 -2.98 -18.83 -28.69
CA PRO A 394 -2.18 -19.53 -29.65
C PRO A 394 -1.59 -18.48 -30.59
N GLU A 395 -0.27 -18.51 -30.72
CA GLU A 395 0.49 -17.74 -31.68
C GLU A 395 -0.26 -17.82 -33.02
N THR A 396 -0.99 -16.80 -33.36
CA THR A 396 -1.54 -16.68 -34.69
C THR A 396 -0.33 -16.57 -35.60
N ALA A 397 0.06 -17.71 -36.17
CA ALA A 397 1.08 -17.80 -37.18
C ALA A 397 0.71 -16.75 -38.26
N VAL A 398 1.52 -15.71 -38.33
CA VAL A 398 1.52 -14.78 -39.44
C VAL A 398 1.88 -15.61 -40.65
N ALA A 399 0.87 -15.92 -41.45
CA ALA A 399 1.07 -16.52 -42.77
C ALA A 399 2.04 -15.63 -43.55
N PRO A 400 3.08 -16.19 -44.19
CA PRO A 400 3.96 -15.39 -45.03
C PRO A 400 3.14 -14.84 -46.21
N SER A 401 3.07 -13.50 -46.30
CA SER A 401 2.55 -12.80 -47.48
C SER A 401 3.47 -13.14 -48.64
N GLU A 402 2.98 -13.94 -49.56
CA GLU A 402 3.56 -14.07 -50.91
C GLU A 402 3.46 -12.72 -51.59
N ALA A 403 4.56 -12.01 -51.65
CA ALA A 403 4.78 -10.90 -52.56
C ALA A 403 5.38 -11.44 -53.84
N GLY A 404 4.72 -11.14 -54.96
CA GLY A 404 5.36 -11.34 -56.24
C GLY A 404 4.35 -11.31 -57.41
N ALA A 405 4.13 -10.17 -57.99
CA ALA A 405 3.92 -10.07 -59.43
C ALA A 405 4.14 -8.62 -59.90
N GLU A 406 5.15 -8.47 -60.71
CA GLU A 406 5.50 -7.31 -61.54
C GLU A 406 4.35 -6.83 -62.41
N ALA A 407 4.27 -5.51 -62.64
CA ALA A 407 3.89 -4.95 -63.95
C ALA A 407 4.30 -3.47 -64.07
N THR A 408 5.26 -3.28 -64.86
CA THR A 408 5.76 -2.19 -65.71
C THR A 408 4.85 -0.99 -65.98
N ALA A 409 5.46 0.17 -65.86
CA ALA A 409 5.49 1.40 -66.64
C ALA A 409 4.31 1.80 -67.53
N THR A 410 3.83 3.05 -67.40
CA THR A 410 3.98 4.05 -68.49
C THR A 410 3.66 5.48 -68.02
N GLU A 411 4.41 6.37 -68.64
CA GLU A 411 4.47 7.83 -68.53
C GLU A 411 3.14 8.58 -68.79
N GLY A 412 3.07 9.81 -68.27
CA GLY A 412 2.13 10.80 -68.71
C GLY A 412 1.89 11.97 -67.75
N ALA A 413 2.76 12.94 -67.73
CA ALA A 413 2.40 14.34 -67.39
C ALA A 413 2.00 15.08 -68.67
N PRO A 414 1.48 16.36 -68.76
CA PRO A 414 1.39 17.37 -67.67
C PRO A 414 0.14 18.29 -67.75
N SER A 415 0.17 19.36 -66.92
CA SER A 415 -0.44 20.69 -67.15
C SER A 415 -1.91 20.89 -66.72
N ALA A 416 -2.34 21.90 -66.05
CA ALA A 416 -1.98 23.24 -65.67
C ALA A 416 -3.20 23.94 -65.03
N ARG A 417 -2.92 24.83 -64.11
CA ARG A 417 -3.57 26.14 -63.86
C ARG A 417 -5.08 26.23 -63.53
N GLY A 418 -5.32 26.91 -62.41
CA GLY A 418 -6.43 27.83 -62.31
C GLY A 418 -6.93 28.14 -60.92
N ARG A 419 -6.27 29.08 -60.22
CA ARG A 419 -6.80 30.31 -59.62
C ARG A 419 -7.95 30.23 -58.61
N ALA A 420 -7.66 30.68 -57.43
CA ALA A 420 -8.59 31.30 -56.44
C ALA A 420 -9.28 32.55 -57.06
N PRO A 421 -10.28 33.21 -56.44
CA PRO A 421 -10.34 33.56 -55.02
C PRO A 421 -11.77 33.76 -54.44
N GLY A 422 -11.81 34.12 -53.14
CA GLY A 422 -12.81 34.96 -52.51
C GLY A 422 -14.01 34.20 -51.94
N GLY A 423 -14.53 34.46 -50.81
CA GLY A 423 -14.53 35.50 -49.86
C GLY A 423 -15.68 35.28 -48.89
N GLU A 424 -15.49 35.70 -47.68
CA GLU A 424 -16.47 36.24 -46.75
C GLU A 424 -17.81 35.52 -46.49
N GLY A 425 -18.03 35.28 -45.19
CA GLY A 425 -19.29 34.96 -44.56
C GLY A 425 -19.05 34.45 -43.14
#